data_93d816fdffb56c5a8c2d9a6b920e1ebc
#
_entry.id   93d816fdffb56c5a8c2d9a6b920e1ebc
#
_cell.length_a   1.000
_cell.length_b   1.000
_cell.length_c   1.000
_cell.angle_alpha   90.00
_cell.angle_beta   90.00
_cell.angle_gamma   90.00
#
_symmetry.space_group_name_H-M   'P 1'
#
loop_
_entity.id
_entity.type
_entity.pdbx_description
1 polymer ?
#
loop_
_entity_poly.entity_id
_entity_poly.type
_entity_poly.pdbx_seq_one_letter_code
_entity_poly.pdbx_strand_id
1 'polypeptide(L)'
;MPTTGPEKLPGIRHIIAVGSGKGGVGKSTVSVNLALALQQRGARVGLVDADILGPSIPGMLGIPTGQRPEMAPDGMIIPPDGHGLKVVSMGMFTGDDKPAVLRGPMVGKYLKMFVAEVKWGPLDYLILDLPPGTGDTQLTLAQTMPLSGVVIVTTPQNVSLKIARRGLRMFEQVHVPILGIVENMRTFTCPHCGESTDIFRRGGGEQMCRELGVPFLGALPLDADVVTCGDEGRPIVVDQPKSVSAQVYAAIAAALAEQLDATTSVLKPFVWRWDSNEGAADWMEGAVRPAGSRTTPIGFRHRDPRTLSVLWEDGHRDDFDVRDLRLACRCALCIEEMSGRKLLDPKTVRPDISPLQIVSVGNYALGFEWNDGHSTGIHSFKGLRAMGESAAAMSVEDV
;
A
#
# COMPACT_ATOMS: atom_id res chain seq x y z
N MET A 1 -7.27 -7.25 -24.83
CA MET A 1 -6.90 -8.47 -24.08
C MET A 1 -7.05 -8.13 -22.61
N PRO A 2 -7.79 -8.89 -21.80
CA PRO A 2 -7.88 -8.63 -20.38
C PRO A 2 -6.49 -8.82 -19.77
N THR A 3 -5.90 -7.77 -19.24
CA THR A 3 -4.70 -7.86 -18.41
C THR A 3 -5.12 -8.50 -17.09
N THR A 4 -4.98 -9.82 -17.02
CA THR A 4 -4.99 -10.50 -15.72
C THR A 4 -3.95 -9.82 -14.85
N GLY A 5 -4.36 -9.26 -13.73
CA GLY A 5 -3.44 -8.68 -12.75
C GLY A 5 -2.36 -9.71 -12.37
N PRO A 6 -1.22 -9.27 -11.79
CA PRO A 6 -0.13 -10.17 -11.46
C PRO A 6 -0.62 -11.30 -10.55
N GLU A 7 -0.28 -12.53 -10.93
CA GLU A 7 -0.73 -13.76 -10.30
C GLU A 7 -0.21 -13.87 -8.86
N LYS A 8 -1.07 -14.26 -7.91
CA LYS A 8 -0.66 -14.48 -6.51
C LYS A 8 0.41 -15.55 -6.43
N LEU A 9 1.44 -15.29 -5.66
CA LEU A 9 2.57 -16.21 -5.49
C LEU A 9 2.23 -17.28 -4.44
N PRO A 10 2.39 -18.57 -4.78
CA PRO A 10 2.11 -19.65 -3.84
C PRO A 10 2.98 -19.53 -2.58
N GLY A 11 2.37 -19.64 -1.40
CA GLY A 11 3.06 -19.65 -0.13
C GLY A 11 3.36 -18.29 0.49
N ILE A 12 3.07 -17.16 -0.18
CA ILE A 12 3.20 -15.81 0.38
C ILE A 12 1.82 -15.20 0.52
N ARG A 13 1.42 -14.87 1.77
CA ARG A 13 0.08 -14.32 2.05
C ARG A 13 -0.05 -12.86 1.64
N HIS A 14 0.92 -12.02 2.02
CA HIS A 14 0.95 -10.59 1.73
C HIS A 14 2.31 -10.14 1.22
N ILE A 15 2.32 -9.37 0.13
CA ILE A 15 3.50 -8.69 -0.38
C ILE A 15 3.29 -7.19 -0.17
N ILE A 16 4.14 -6.59 0.66
CA ILE A 16 4.02 -5.20 1.10
C ILE A 16 5.22 -4.42 0.57
N ALA A 17 4.96 -3.40 -0.22
CA ALA A 17 6.00 -2.47 -0.64
C ALA A 17 6.21 -1.39 0.43
N VAL A 18 7.48 -1.03 0.68
CA VAL A 18 7.85 0.16 1.46
C VAL A 18 8.49 1.15 0.52
N GLY A 19 7.84 2.28 0.32
CA GLY A 19 8.25 3.31 -0.62
C GLY A 19 8.54 4.64 0.06
N SER A 20 9.31 5.48 -0.61
CA SER A 20 9.53 6.87 -0.19
C SER A 20 9.66 7.79 -1.38
N GLY A 21 9.22 9.03 -1.23
CA GLY A 21 9.31 10.01 -2.30
C GLY A 21 10.75 10.52 -2.57
N LYS A 22 11.64 10.47 -1.59
CA LYS A 22 13.05 10.89 -1.69
C LYS A 22 13.96 9.99 -0.88
N GLY A 23 15.28 10.02 -1.18
CA GLY A 23 16.30 9.37 -0.36
C GLY A 23 16.50 10.06 1.00
N GLY A 24 17.06 9.32 1.96
CA GLY A 24 17.44 9.85 3.27
C GLY A 24 16.28 10.06 4.26
N VAL A 25 15.09 9.50 4.00
CA VAL A 25 13.95 9.54 4.95
C VAL A 25 13.95 8.38 5.94
N GLY A 26 14.93 7.49 5.88
CA GLY A 26 15.00 6.29 6.73
C GLY A 26 14.13 5.12 6.27
N LYS A 27 13.81 5.04 4.96
CA LYS A 27 12.97 3.99 4.36
C LYS A 27 13.45 2.58 4.73
N SER A 28 14.73 2.25 4.45
CA SER A 28 15.28 0.91 4.71
C SER A 28 15.37 0.59 6.20
N THR A 29 15.68 1.59 7.04
CA THR A 29 15.61 1.45 8.51
C THR A 29 14.20 1.10 8.97
N VAL A 30 13.18 1.75 8.38
CA VAL A 30 11.77 1.43 8.65
C VAL A 30 11.44 0.04 8.16
N SER A 31 11.86 -0.35 6.95
CA SER A 31 11.60 -1.67 6.38
C SER A 31 12.16 -2.80 7.25
N VAL A 32 13.41 -2.67 7.71
CA VAL A 32 14.06 -3.66 8.59
C VAL A 32 13.33 -3.78 9.93
N ASN A 33 13.14 -2.66 10.63
CA ASN A 33 12.53 -2.69 11.96
C ASN A 33 11.04 -3.07 11.92
N LEU A 34 10.32 -2.71 10.87
CA LEU A 34 8.94 -3.14 10.65
C LEU A 34 8.85 -4.65 10.40
N ALA A 35 9.75 -5.21 9.59
CA ALA A 35 9.81 -6.65 9.33
C ALA A 35 10.09 -7.43 10.64
N LEU A 36 11.05 -6.98 11.43
CA LEU A 36 11.37 -7.57 12.73
C LEU A 36 10.23 -7.42 13.74
N ALA A 37 9.55 -6.27 13.77
CA ALA A 37 8.40 -6.05 14.64
C ALA A 37 7.21 -6.96 14.27
N LEU A 38 6.97 -7.21 12.98
CA LEU A 38 5.98 -8.20 12.53
C LEU A 38 6.39 -9.63 12.94
N GLN A 39 7.68 -9.97 12.82
CA GLN A 39 8.20 -11.26 13.25
C GLN A 39 8.04 -11.48 14.76
N GLN A 40 8.30 -10.45 15.58
CA GLN A 40 8.09 -10.53 17.04
C GLN A 40 6.62 -10.74 17.42
N ARG A 41 5.68 -10.43 16.54
CA ARG A 41 4.26 -10.76 16.68
C ARG A 41 3.93 -12.21 16.30
N GLY A 42 4.93 -13.02 15.94
CA GLY A 42 4.78 -14.42 15.55
C GLY A 42 4.57 -14.65 14.07
N ALA A 43 4.68 -13.62 13.23
CA ALA A 43 4.55 -13.76 11.79
C ALA A 43 5.85 -14.30 11.14
N ARG A 44 5.71 -15.05 10.06
CA ARG A 44 6.83 -15.46 9.20
C ARG A 44 7.06 -14.37 8.17
N VAL A 45 8.21 -13.74 8.22
CA VAL A 45 8.51 -12.54 7.42
C VAL A 45 9.75 -12.76 6.58
N GLY A 46 9.67 -12.35 5.30
CA GLY A 46 10.80 -12.20 4.40
C GLY A 46 11.01 -10.73 4.05
N LEU A 47 12.24 -10.38 3.68
CA LEU A 47 12.62 -9.01 3.33
C LEU A 47 13.44 -8.99 2.04
N VAL A 48 13.02 -8.18 1.08
CA VAL A 48 13.73 -7.92 -0.17
C VAL A 48 14.21 -6.48 -0.19
N ASP A 49 15.51 -6.29 -0.32
CA ASP A 49 16.15 -5.00 -0.59
C ASP A 49 16.24 -4.79 -2.10
N ALA A 50 15.38 -3.95 -2.63
CA ALA A 50 15.31 -3.61 -4.05
C ALA A 50 16.11 -2.34 -4.41
N ASP A 51 16.80 -1.71 -3.46
CA ASP A 51 17.64 -0.54 -3.74
C ASP A 51 18.98 -0.99 -4.33
N ILE A 52 19.14 -0.73 -5.64
CA ILE A 52 20.34 -1.12 -6.39
C ILE A 52 21.52 -0.20 -6.12
N LEU A 53 21.22 1.08 -5.86
CA LEU A 53 22.23 2.13 -5.77
C LEU A 53 22.84 2.23 -4.36
N GLY A 54 22.10 1.76 -3.36
CA GLY A 54 22.54 1.84 -1.97
C GLY A 54 21.96 0.69 -1.13
N PRO A 55 22.24 -0.58 -1.51
CA PRO A 55 21.72 -1.72 -0.74
C PRO A 55 22.30 -1.68 0.68
N SER A 56 21.44 -1.44 1.66
CA SER A 56 21.85 -1.25 3.06
C SER A 56 21.33 -2.30 4.01
N ILE A 57 20.30 -3.03 3.62
CA ILE A 57 19.59 -3.97 4.50
C ILE A 57 20.48 -5.10 5.01
N PRO A 58 21.35 -5.75 4.20
CA PRO A 58 22.21 -6.80 4.72
C PRO A 58 23.09 -6.33 5.87
N GLY A 59 23.74 -5.16 5.74
CA GLY A 59 24.53 -4.56 6.81
C GLY A 59 23.72 -4.29 8.07
N MET A 60 22.54 -3.70 7.93
CA MET A 60 21.62 -3.44 9.06
C MET A 60 21.19 -4.70 9.81
N LEU A 61 21.23 -5.87 9.16
CA LEU A 61 20.88 -7.16 9.75
C LEU A 61 22.09 -8.00 10.14
N GLY A 62 23.28 -7.42 10.12
CA GLY A 62 24.53 -8.13 10.48
C GLY A 62 24.93 -9.22 9.48
N ILE A 63 24.36 -9.23 8.28
CA ILE A 63 24.75 -10.14 7.21
C ILE A 63 26.06 -9.63 6.61
N PRO A 64 27.14 -10.44 6.55
CA PRO A 64 28.44 -10.02 6.09
C PRO A 64 28.40 -9.42 4.68
N THR A 65 29.15 -8.32 4.50
CA THR A 65 29.31 -7.69 3.18
C THR A 65 29.89 -8.69 2.18
N GLY A 66 29.34 -8.74 0.98
CA GLY A 66 29.78 -9.66 -0.08
C GLY A 66 29.30 -11.11 0.10
N GLN A 67 28.50 -11.42 1.12
CA GLN A 67 27.89 -12.72 1.25
C GLN A 67 26.90 -12.93 0.10
N ARG A 68 27.20 -13.91 -0.76
CA ARG A 68 26.29 -14.33 -1.82
C ARG A 68 25.31 -15.37 -1.28
N PRO A 69 24.05 -15.35 -1.72
CA PRO A 69 23.11 -16.39 -1.36
C PRO A 69 23.53 -17.72 -1.98
N GLU A 70 23.26 -18.81 -1.28
CA GLU A 70 23.50 -20.16 -1.78
C GLU A 70 22.47 -20.54 -2.82
N MET A 71 22.88 -21.42 -3.76
CA MET A 71 21.97 -21.98 -4.75
C MET A 71 21.64 -23.41 -4.35
N ALA A 72 20.37 -23.72 -4.30
CA ALA A 72 19.90 -25.08 -4.07
C ALA A 72 20.09 -25.96 -5.32
N PRO A 73 20.08 -27.30 -5.20
CA PRO A 73 20.24 -28.21 -6.35
C PRO A 73 19.18 -28.04 -7.46
N ASP A 74 18.02 -27.51 -7.12
CA ASP A 74 16.92 -27.21 -8.04
C ASP A 74 17.04 -25.82 -8.70
N GLY A 75 18.14 -25.10 -8.48
CA GLY A 75 18.39 -23.78 -9.01
C GLY A 75 17.72 -22.62 -8.25
N MET A 76 16.99 -22.91 -7.17
CA MET A 76 16.39 -21.87 -6.33
C MET A 76 17.43 -21.21 -5.44
N ILE A 77 17.23 -19.93 -5.14
CA ILE A 77 18.06 -19.15 -4.24
C ILE A 77 17.69 -19.50 -2.79
N ILE A 78 18.69 -19.84 -1.97
CA ILE A 78 18.54 -19.98 -0.51
C ILE A 78 18.85 -18.63 0.11
N PRO A 79 17.85 -17.94 0.69
CA PRO A 79 18.07 -16.61 1.27
C PRO A 79 18.88 -16.74 2.56
N PRO A 80 19.90 -15.90 2.81
CA PRO A 80 20.54 -15.81 4.11
C PRO A 80 19.56 -15.35 5.17
N ASP A 81 19.90 -15.64 6.41
CA ASP A 81 19.14 -15.26 7.60
C ASP A 81 19.81 -14.10 8.32
N GLY A 82 19.02 -13.10 8.70
CA GLY A 82 19.41 -12.00 9.56
C GLY A 82 18.40 -11.82 10.69
N HIS A 83 18.76 -12.17 11.92
CA HIS A 83 17.87 -12.14 13.08
C HIS A 83 16.57 -12.94 12.91
N GLY A 84 16.61 -14.06 12.18
CA GLY A 84 15.46 -14.90 11.88
C GLY A 84 14.61 -14.41 10.69
N LEU A 85 15.01 -13.33 10.02
CA LEU A 85 14.41 -12.89 8.75
C LEU A 85 15.14 -13.53 7.58
N LYS A 86 14.39 -14.06 6.62
CA LYS A 86 14.92 -14.43 5.31
C LYS A 86 15.13 -13.17 4.47
N VAL A 87 16.33 -12.96 3.95
CA VAL A 87 16.70 -11.71 3.30
C VAL A 87 17.28 -11.95 1.91
N VAL A 88 16.86 -11.16 0.93
CA VAL A 88 17.54 -11.07 -0.37
C VAL A 88 17.75 -9.61 -0.70
N SER A 89 18.96 -9.24 -1.11
CA SER A 89 19.31 -7.89 -1.51
C SER A 89 19.93 -7.88 -2.89
N MET A 90 19.67 -6.84 -3.66
CA MET A 90 20.35 -6.57 -4.92
C MET A 90 21.87 -6.52 -4.75
N GLY A 91 22.36 -6.00 -3.61
CA GLY A 91 23.79 -5.95 -3.28
C GLY A 91 24.49 -7.30 -3.26
N MET A 92 23.75 -8.39 -2.95
CA MET A 92 24.33 -9.74 -2.91
C MET A 92 24.68 -10.28 -4.30
N PHE A 93 24.14 -9.67 -5.37
CA PHE A 93 24.35 -10.10 -6.77
C PHE A 93 25.25 -9.15 -7.58
N THR A 94 25.38 -7.91 -7.17
CA THR A 94 26.09 -6.88 -7.93
C THR A 94 27.56 -6.73 -7.56
N GLY A 95 27.99 -7.13 -6.38
CA GLY A 95 29.37 -6.96 -5.89
C GLY A 95 29.72 -5.50 -5.59
N ASP A 96 30.60 -5.26 -4.61
CA ASP A 96 30.87 -3.92 -4.04
C ASP A 96 31.60 -2.96 -5.00
N ASP A 97 32.33 -3.47 -6.02
CA ASP A 97 33.26 -2.66 -6.82
C ASP A 97 32.69 -2.12 -8.14
N LYS A 98 31.48 -2.45 -8.53
CA LYS A 98 30.89 -1.99 -9.78
C LYS A 98 29.49 -1.44 -9.57
N PRO A 99 29.28 -0.13 -9.76
CA PRO A 99 27.92 0.40 -9.77
C PRO A 99 27.13 -0.29 -10.88
N ALA A 100 26.17 -1.11 -10.49
CA ALA A 100 25.27 -1.76 -11.45
C ALA A 100 24.35 -0.68 -12.05
N VAL A 101 24.67 -0.21 -13.25
CA VAL A 101 23.77 0.65 -14.01
C VAL A 101 22.67 -0.25 -14.60
N LEU A 102 21.70 -0.59 -13.76
CA LEU A 102 20.52 -1.36 -14.20
C LEU A 102 19.44 -0.40 -14.71
N ARG A 103 18.98 -0.64 -15.93
CA ARG A 103 17.81 0.06 -16.48
C ARG A 103 16.53 -0.47 -15.86
N GLY A 104 15.49 0.38 -15.73
CA GLY A 104 14.21 0.04 -15.09
C GLY A 104 13.65 -1.35 -15.43
N PRO A 105 13.59 -1.79 -16.70
CA PRO A 105 13.10 -3.13 -17.05
C PRO A 105 13.91 -4.29 -16.45
N MET A 106 15.22 -4.11 -16.23
CA MET A 106 16.07 -5.13 -15.60
C MET A 106 15.77 -5.25 -14.11
N VAL A 107 15.47 -4.15 -13.43
CA VAL A 107 15.08 -4.15 -12.01
C VAL A 107 13.82 -4.98 -11.81
N GLY A 108 12.81 -4.79 -12.66
CA GLY A 108 11.59 -5.60 -12.64
C GLY A 108 11.85 -7.09 -12.82
N LYS A 109 12.82 -7.47 -13.68
CA LYS A 109 13.22 -8.88 -13.88
C LYS A 109 13.86 -9.46 -12.61
N TYR A 110 14.82 -8.74 -12.00
CA TYR A 110 15.46 -9.21 -10.75
C TYR A 110 14.47 -9.35 -9.62
N LEU A 111 13.54 -8.43 -9.48
CA LEU A 111 12.54 -8.52 -8.41
C LEU A 111 11.57 -9.67 -8.62
N LYS A 112 11.15 -9.94 -9.85
CA LYS A 112 10.38 -11.16 -10.15
C LYS A 112 11.17 -12.40 -9.74
N MET A 113 12.46 -12.45 -10.07
CA MET A 113 13.35 -13.53 -9.65
C MET A 113 13.43 -13.65 -8.12
N PHE A 114 13.62 -12.54 -7.40
CA PHE A 114 13.69 -12.52 -5.94
C PHE A 114 12.39 -12.95 -5.26
N VAL A 115 11.28 -12.75 -5.89
CA VAL A 115 10.00 -13.19 -5.32
C VAL A 115 9.66 -14.63 -5.73
N ALA A 116 9.97 -15.04 -6.97
CA ALA A 116 9.55 -16.32 -7.51
C ALA A 116 10.60 -17.44 -7.38
N GLU A 117 11.90 -17.10 -7.41
CA GLU A 117 13.00 -18.08 -7.47
C GLU A 117 13.77 -18.21 -6.15
N VAL A 118 13.22 -17.68 -5.04
CA VAL A 118 13.79 -17.79 -3.70
C VAL A 118 13.01 -18.79 -2.85
N LYS A 119 13.72 -19.62 -2.12
CA LYS A 119 13.14 -20.57 -1.14
C LYS A 119 12.63 -19.87 0.12
N TRP A 120 11.63 -19.03 -0.05
CA TRP A 120 11.00 -18.35 1.07
C TRP A 120 10.32 -19.31 2.04
N GLY A 121 9.75 -20.41 1.55
CA GLY A 121 8.79 -21.21 2.29
C GLY A 121 7.49 -20.44 2.53
N PRO A 122 6.64 -20.90 3.46
CA PRO A 122 5.40 -20.18 3.76
C PRO A 122 5.72 -18.89 4.52
N LEU A 123 5.28 -17.73 3.96
CA LEU A 123 5.39 -16.41 4.57
C LEU A 123 4.02 -15.81 4.82
N ASP A 124 3.88 -15.13 5.95
CA ASP A 124 2.73 -14.28 6.23
C ASP A 124 2.94 -12.91 5.56
N TYR A 125 4.17 -12.40 5.57
CA TYR A 125 4.56 -11.13 4.95
C TYR A 125 5.87 -11.24 4.19
N LEU A 126 5.90 -10.66 2.98
CA LEU A 126 7.13 -10.35 2.25
C LEU A 126 7.21 -8.83 2.10
N ILE A 127 8.18 -8.21 2.77
CA ILE A 127 8.43 -6.77 2.69
C ILE A 127 9.37 -6.49 1.51
N LEU A 128 9.00 -5.57 0.64
CA LEU A 128 9.82 -5.10 -0.47
C LEU A 128 10.28 -3.67 -0.18
N ASP A 129 11.54 -3.48 0.14
CA ASP A 129 12.15 -2.15 0.30
C ASP A 129 12.45 -1.58 -1.07
N LEU A 130 11.62 -0.63 -1.56
CA LEU A 130 11.71 -0.08 -2.91
C LEU A 130 12.86 0.94 -3.02
N PRO A 131 13.45 1.14 -4.21
CA PRO A 131 14.38 2.25 -4.42
C PRO A 131 13.70 3.61 -4.14
N PRO A 132 14.44 4.63 -3.68
CA PRO A 132 13.87 5.94 -3.37
C PRO A 132 13.38 6.68 -4.63
N GLY A 133 12.41 7.56 -4.45
CA GLY A 133 11.88 8.41 -5.53
C GLY A 133 10.47 8.02 -5.96
N THR A 134 10.00 8.62 -7.05
CA THR A 134 8.66 8.39 -7.66
C THR A 134 8.80 8.11 -9.16
N GLY A 135 9.92 7.49 -9.56
CA GLY A 135 10.25 7.26 -10.95
C GLY A 135 9.75 5.95 -11.52
N ASP A 136 10.09 5.70 -12.80
CA ASP A 136 9.66 4.55 -13.59
C ASP A 136 9.96 3.20 -12.94
N THR A 137 10.99 3.12 -12.11
CA THR A 137 11.34 1.88 -11.40
C THR A 137 10.26 1.46 -10.42
N GLN A 138 9.81 2.39 -9.54
CA GLN A 138 8.72 2.09 -8.60
C GLN A 138 7.42 1.77 -9.32
N LEU A 139 7.12 2.51 -10.40
CA LEU A 139 5.94 2.26 -11.23
C LEU A 139 5.96 0.87 -11.85
N THR A 140 7.10 0.49 -12.47
CA THR A 140 7.28 -0.84 -13.08
C THR A 140 7.10 -1.95 -12.03
N LEU A 141 7.65 -1.76 -10.83
CA LEU A 141 7.52 -2.73 -9.74
C LEU A 141 6.07 -2.88 -9.27
N ALA A 142 5.40 -1.76 -9.07
CA ALA A 142 4.00 -1.74 -8.67
C ALA A 142 3.08 -2.42 -9.69
N GLN A 143 3.40 -2.33 -10.98
CA GLN A 143 2.64 -2.98 -12.06
C GLN A 143 2.96 -4.47 -12.25
N THR A 144 4.15 -4.91 -11.84
CA THR A 144 4.63 -6.28 -12.13
C THR A 144 4.48 -7.24 -10.96
N MET A 145 4.30 -6.72 -9.74
CA MET A 145 4.22 -7.51 -8.52
C MET A 145 2.80 -7.53 -7.95
N PRO A 146 2.32 -8.68 -7.42
CA PRO A 146 0.99 -8.77 -6.81
C PRO A 146 1.00 -8.17 -5.40
N LEU A 147 1.19 -6.83 -5.32
CA LEU A 147 1.29 -6.12 -4.05
C LEU A 147 -0.04 -6.14 -3.31
N SER A 148 -0.01 -6.52 -2.03
CA SER A 148 -1.15 -6.34 -1.12
C SER A 148 -1.35 -4.87 -0.76
N GLY A 149 -0.30 -4.06 -0.90
CA GLY A 149 -0.33 -2.62 -0.75
C GLY A 149 1.05 -2.01 -0.49
N VAL A 150 1.06 -0.70 -0.26
CA VAL A 150 2.28 0.07 -0.02
C VAL A 150 2.21 0.87 1.28
N VAL A 151 3.31 0.87 2.03
CA VAL A 151 3.57 1.77 3.15
C VAL A 151 4.49 2.89 2.65
N ILE A 152 4.11 4.14 2.85
CA ILE A 152 4.91 5.30 2.45
C ILE A 152 5.64 5.88 3.65
N VAL A 153 6.96 5.96 3.58
CA VAL A 153 7.81 6.59 4.59
C VAL A 153 8.11 8.03 4.17
N THR A 154 7.85 8.97 5.06
CA THR A 154 8.15 10.39 4.85
C THR A 154 8.72 11.03 6.12
N THR A 155 9.17 12.28 6.01
CA THR A 155 9.56 13.13 7.15
C THR A 155 8.64 14.34 7.23
N PRO A 156 8.53 15.05 8.38
CA PRO A 156 7.60 16.18 8.56
C PRO A 156 7.88 17.40 7.67
N GLN A 157 9.00 17.42 6.95
CA GLN A 157 9.39 18.52 6.07
C GLN A 157 8.42 18.69 4.89
N ASN A 158 7.99 19.91 4.60
CA ASN A 158 7.07 20.20 3.48
C ASN A 158 7.50 19.64 2.13
N VAL A 159 8.82 19.66 1.83
CA VAL A 159 9.34 19.09 0.58
C VAL A 159 9.12 17.57 0.54
N SER A 160 9.39 16.87 1.66
CA SER A 160 9.14 15.42 1.77
C SER A 160 7.66 15.08 1.59
N LEU A 161 6.77 15.83 2.23
CA LEU A 161 5.33 15.63 2.14
C LEU A 161 4.79 15.86 0.72
N LYS A 162 5.28 16.91 0.02
CA LYS A 162 4.91 17.15 -1.38
C LYS A 162 5.30 15.98 -2.28
N ILE A 163 6.49 15.42 -2.09
CA ILE A 163 6.98 14.31 -2.90
C ILE A 163 6.27 13.00 -2.49
N ALA A 164 6.04 12.77 -1.20
CA ALA A 164 5.26 11.63 -0.72
C ALA A 164 3.83 11.63 -1.31
N ARG A 165 3.18 12.79 -1.39
CA ARG A 165 1.87 12.95 -2.05
C ARG A 165 1.90 12.55 -3.53
N ARG A 166 2.98 12.85 -4.26
CA ARG A 166 3.16 12.39 -5.66
C ARG A 166 3.33 10.86 -5.73
N GLY A 167 4.11 10.29 -4.81
CA GLY A 167 4.27 8.84 -4.70
C GLY A 167 2.94 8.12 -4.43
N LEU A 168 2.13 8.65 -3.51
CA LEU A 168 0.79 8.11 -3.24
C LEU A 168 -0.08 8.08 -4.49
N ARG A 169 -0.16 9.21 -5.21
CA ARG A 169 -0.94 9.28 -6.47
C ARG A 169 -0.44 8.30 -7.53
N MET A 170 0.88 8.10 -7.62
CA MET A 170 1.46 7.11 -8.54
C MET A 170 0.97 5.69 -8.21
N PHE A 171 0.97 5.29 -6.92
CA PHE A 171 0.48 3.97 -6.51
C PHE A 171 -1.03 3.84 -6.70
N GLU A 172 -1.80 4.91 -6.48
CA GLU A 172 -3.24 4.96 -6.78
C GLU A 172 -3.52 4.74 -8.28
N GLN A 173 -2.74 5.37 -9.17
CA GLN A 173 -2.88 5.22 -10.62
C GLN A 173 -2.63 3.79 -11.12
N VAL A 174 -1.78 3.04 -10.44
CA VAL A 174 -1.51 1.62 -10.75
C VAL A 174 -2.28 0.66 -9.85
N HIS A 175 -3.28 1.17 -9.15
CA HIS A 175 -4.22 0.39 -8.34
C HIS A 175 -3.58 -0.41 -7.20
N VAL A 176 -2.47 0.08 -6.64
CA VAL A 176 -1.86 -0.49 -5.45
C VAL A 176 -2.47 0.16 -4.21
N PRO A 177 -3.07 -0.61 -3.29
CA PRO A 177 -3.65 -0.09 -2.06
C PRO A 177 -2.63 0.65 -1.20
N ILE A 178 -3.01 1.82 -0.65
CA ILE A 178 -2.19 2.54 0.32
C ILE A 178 -2.51 2.00 1.71
N LEU A 179 -1.60 1.23 2.30
CA LEU A 179 -1.75 0.67 3.64
C LEU A 179 -1.55 1.74 4.72
N GLY A 180 -0.80 2.78 4.41
CA GLY A 180 -0.67 3.94 5.27
C GLY A 180 0.67 4.66 5.16
N ILE A 181 0.79 5.70 5.98
CA ILE A 181 1.98 6.56 6.04
C ILE A 181 2.67 6.39 7.38
N VAL A 182 4.00 6.27 7.35
CA VAL A 182 4.90 6.37 8.50
C VAL A 182 5.64 7.70 8.42
N GLU A 183 5.45 8.57 9.43
CA GLU A 183 6.21 9.81 9.57
C GLU A 183 7.46 9.55 10.39
N ASN A 184 8.62 9.52 9.76
CA ASN A 184 9.91 9.32 10.44
C ASN A 184 10.53 10.66 10.84
N MET A 185 11.37 10.65 11.89
CA MET A 185 12.09 11.83 12.40
C MET A 185 11.14 12.94 12.87
N ARG A 186 10.05 12.59 13.55
CA ARG A 186 9.04 13.55 13.99
C ARG A 186 9.53 14.45 15.11
N THR A 187 10.05 13.85 16.17
CA THR A 187 10.52 14.54 17.39
C THR A 187 11.91 14.07 17.74
N PHE A 188 12.73 14.94 18.30
CA PHE A 188 13.99 14.59 18.91
C PHE A 188 13.88 14.76 20.43
N THR A 189 14.24 13.75 21.19
CA THR A 189 14.32 13.83 22.65
C THR A 189 15.78 13.98 23.05
N CYS A 190 16.12 15.06 23.75
CA CYS A 190 17.46 15.31 24.23
C CYS A 190 17.91 14.22 25.21
N PRO A 191 19.01 13.51 24.96
CA PRO A 191 19.49 12.44 25.86
C PRO A 191 19.98 12.95 27.21
N HIS A 192 20.26 14.27 27.34
CA HIS A 192 20.77 14.86 28.58
C HIS A 192 19.68 15.37 29.50
N CYS A 193 18.63 16.02 28.97
CA CYS A 193 17.57 16.61 29.80
C CYS A 193 16.19 15.97 29.60
N GLY A 194 16.03 15.08 28.61
CA GLY A 194 14.75 14.43 28.29
C GLY A 194 13.73 15.35 27.60
N GLU A 195 14.07 16.61 27.33
CA GLU A 195 13.17 17.53 26.63
C GLU A 195 12.99 17.14 25.17
N SER A 196 11.73 17.13 24.71
CA SER A 196 11.39 16.78 23.34
C SER A 196 11.20 18.03 22.50
N THR A 197 11.84 18.06 21.33
CA THR A 197 11.81 19.19 20.38
C THR A 197 11.41 18.68 18.98
N ASP A 198 10.52 19.43 18.33
CA ASP A 198 10.10 19.16 16.96
C ASP A 198 11.07 19.84 15.97
N ILE A 199 12.14 19.14 15.55
CA ILE A 199 13.19 19.70 14.69
C ILE A 199 12.67 20.13 13.30
N PHE A 200 11.73 19.36 12.73
CA PHE A 200 11.25 19.53 11.36
C PHE A 200 9.79 19.96 11.22
N ARG A 201 9.14 20.47 12.25
CA ARG A 201 7.69 20.66 12.39
C ARG A 201 6.97 19.39 12.85
N ARG A 202 5.72 19.55 13.26
CA ARG A 202 4.91 18.48 13.82
C ARG A 202 3.68 18.17 12.98
N GLY A 203 3.41 16.86 12.77
CA GLY A 203 2.12 16.37 12.30
C GLY A 203 1.80 16.60 10.82
N GLY A 204 2.81 16.90 9.99
CA GLY A 204 2.58 17.11 8.56
C GLY A 204 2.13 15.85 7.84
N GLY A 205 2.68 14.68 8.20
CA GLY A 205 2.26 13.39 7.66
C GLY A 205 0.85 13.02 8.10
N GLU A 206 0.52 13.23 9.37
CA GLU A 206 -0.81 12.98 9.91
C GLU A 206 -1.89 13.89 9.28
N GLN A 207 -1.57 15.17 9.07
CA GLN A 207 -2.45 16.09 8.37
C GLN A 207 -2.66 15.63 6.91
N MET A 208 -1.59 15.25 6.22
CA MET A 208 -1.66 14.74 4.86
C MET A 208 -2.54 13.47 4.78
N CYS A 209 -2.46 12.59 5.77
CA CYS A 209 -3.32 11.40 5.86
C CYS A 209 -4.80 11.78 5.95
N ARG A 210 -5.14 12.75 6.81
CA ARG A 210 -6.51 13.25 6.93
C ARG A 210 -7.03 13.86 5.63
N GLU A 211 -6.20 14.68 4.96
CA GLU A 211 -6.56 15.32 3.68
C GLU A 211 -6.79 14.31 2.54
N LEU A 212 -5.97 13.26 2.49
CA LEU A 212 -6.03 12.25 1.43
C LEU A 212 -6.94 11.06 1.78
N GLY A 213 -7.38 10.97 3.04
CA GLY A 213 -8.19 9.86 3.51
C GLY A 213 -7.43 8.52 3.55
N VAL A 214 -6.11 8.55 3.73
CA VAL A 214 -5.27 7.35 3.87
C VAL A 214 -4.91 7.11 5.35
N PRO A 215 -4.64 5.85 5.76
CA PRO A 215 -4.27 5.55 7.13
C PRO A 215 -2.96 6.24 7.56
N PHE A 216 -2.89 6.69 8.81
CA PHE A 216 -1.66 7.09 9.48
C PHE A 216 -1.20 5.94 10.39
N LEU A 217 -0.09 5.28 10.06
CA LEU A 217 0.38 4.11 10.82
C LEU A 217 1.14 4.49 12.07
N GLY A 218 1.82 5.64 12.07
CA GLY A 218 2.53 6.13 13.24
C GLY A 218 3.65 7.11 12.94
N ALA A 219 4.26 7.64 13.98
CA ALA A 219 5.36 8.58 13.92
C ALA A 219 6.55 8.09 14.74
N LEU A 220 7.71 7.99 14.10
CA LEU A 220 8.97 7.57 14.70
C LEU A 220 9.78 8.79 15.15
N PRO A 221 10.42 8.75 16.32
CA PRO A 221 11.33 9.80 16.74
C PRO A 221 12.61 9.79 15.91
N LEU A 222 13.33 10.91 15.91
CA LEU A 222 14.73 10.97 15.50
C LEU A 222 15.55 10.48 16.70
N ASP A 223 16.10 9.29 16.57
CA ASP A 223 16.77 8.56 17.64
C ASP A 223 18.15 8.09 17.16
N ALA A 224 19.20 8.51 17.87
CA ALA A 224 20.58 8.16 17.52
C ALA A 224 20.84 6.65 17.69
N ASP A 225 20.19 6.01 18.67
CA ASP A 225 20.36 4.58 18.92
C ASP A 225 19.84 3.74 17.75
N VAL A 226 18.79 4.20 17.04
CA VAL A 226 18.29 3.53 15.83
C VAL A 226 19.37 3.48 14.75
N VAL A 227 20.15 4.57 14.60
CA VAL A 227 21.24 4.63 13.63
C VAL A 227 22.40 3.74 14.08
N THR A 228 22.86 3.91 15.33
CA THR A 228 23.99 3.12 15.89
C THR A 228 23.69 1.62 15.85
N CYS A 229 22.53 1.20 16.31
CA CYS A 229 22.11 -0.21 16.27
C CYS A 229 22.05 -0.74 14.83
N GLY A 230 21.55 0.05 13.89
CA GLY A 230 21.51 -0.32 12.47
C GLY A 230 22.90 -0.47 11.86
N ASP A 231 23.83 0.45 12.13
CA ASP A 231 25.20 0.39 11.64
C ASP A 231 26.00 -0.80 12.23
N GLU A 232 25.66 -1.20 13.44
CA GLU A 232 26.25 -2.36 14.11
C GLU A 232 25.57 -3.69 13.73
N GLY A 233 24.60 -3.70 12.83
CA GLY A 233 23.89 -4.89 12.39
C GLY A 233 22.96 -5.48 13.45
N ARG A 234 22.55 -4.69 14.44
CA ARG A 234 21.68 -5.07 15.57
C ARG A 234 20.46 -4.13 15.66
N PRO A 235 19.46 -4.27 14.77
CA PRO A 235 18.33 -3.35 14.71
C PRO A 235 17.68 -3.07 16.06
N ILE A 236 17.23 -1.82 16.29
CA ILE A 236 16.74 -1.33 17.59
C ILE A 236 15.61 -2.19 18.18
N VAL A 237 14.76 -2.77 17.32
CA VAL A 237 13.66 -3.66 17.72
C VAL A 237 14.20 -4.94 18.39
N VAL A 238 15.39 -5.40 17.98
CA VAL A 238 16.04 -6.60 18.55
C VAL A 238 16.95 -6.21 19.70
N ASP A 239 17.79 -5.19 19.52
CA ASP A 239 18.82 -4.81 20.48
C ASP A 239 18.22 -4.13 21.74
N GLN A 240 17.24 -3.25 21.53
CA GLN A 240 16.62 -2.48 22.61
C GLN A 240 15.08 -2.56 22.55
N PRO A 241 14.46 -3.74 22.76
CA PRO A 241 13.03 -3.94 22.55
C PRO A 241 12.12 -3.11 23.48
N LYS A 242 12.67 -2.56 24.55
CA LYS A 242 11.96 -1.67 25.49
C LYS A 242 12.14 -0.19 25.19
N SER A 243 12.94 0.20 24.19
CA SER A 243 13.12 1.60 23.79
C SER A 243 11.82 2.17 23.23
N VAL A 244 11.68 3.50 23.28
CA VAL A 244 10.52 4.20 22.71
C VAL A 244 10.40 3.89 21.20
N SER A 245 11.52 3.92 20.49
CA SER A 245 11.55 3.61 19.05
C SER A 245 11.07 2.19 18.75
N ALA A 246 11.52 1.18 19.51
CA ALA A 246 11.08 -0.21 19.33
C ALA A 246 9.58 -0.37 19.60
N GLN A 247 9.05 0.28 20.64
CA GLN A 247 7.61 0.27 20.94
C GLN A 247 6.77 0.92 19.85
N VAL A 248 7.25 2.01 19.24
CA VAL A 248 6.57 2.65 18.10
C VAL A 248 6.58 1.73 16.89
N TYR A 249 7.68 1.04 16.58
CA TYR A 249 7.72 0.03 15.51
C TYR A 249 6.72 -1.10 15.76
N ALA A 250 6.60 -1.59 17.00
CA ALA A 250 5.62 -2.61 17.38
C ALA A 250 4.17 -2.11 17.16
N ALA A 251 3.88 -0.86 17.50
CA ALA A 251 2.57 -0.24 17.26
C ALA A 251 2.28 -0.08 15.75
N ILE A 252 3.26 0.36 14.96
CA ILE A 252 3.14 0.46 13.49
C ILE A 252 2.89 -0.92 12.88
N ALA A 253 3.60 -1.96 13.33
CA ALA A 253 3.40 -3.33 12.86
C ALA A 253 2.00 -3.86 13.21
N ALA A 254 1.46 -3.52 14.38
CA ALA A 254 0.10 -3.86 14.77
C ALA A 254 -0.93 -3.18 13.85
N ALA A 255 -0.81 -1.86 13.67
CA ALA A 255 -1.70 -1.09 12.82
C ALA A 255 -1.66 -1.57 11.36
N LEU A 256 -0.48 -1.92 10.84
CA LEU A 256 -0.32 -2.48 9.51
C LEU A 256 -1.02 -3.84 9.37
N ALA A 257 -0.87 -4.73 10.35
CA ALA A 257 -1.53 -6.03 10.34
C ALA A 257 -3.06 -5.88 10.36
N GLU A 258 -3.60 -4.99 11.18
CA GLU A 258 -5.02 -4.67 11.23
C GLU A 258 -5.54 -4.12 9.89
N GLN A 259 -4.78 -3.23 9.23
CA GLN A 259 -5.13 -2.73 7.89
C GLN A 259 -5.18 -3.86 6.85
N LEU A 260 -4.23 -4.79 6.90
CA LEU A 260 -4.19 -5.94 5.99
C LEU A 260 -5.31 -6.94 6.27
N ASP A 261 -5.62 -7.22 7.53
CA ASP A 261 -6.74 -8.10 7.89
C ASP A 261 -8.08 -7.47 7.49
N ALA A 262 -8.25 -6.17 7.68
CA ALA A 262 -9.42 -5.44 7.18
C ALA A 262 -9.53 -5.46 5.66
N THR A 263 -8.39 -5.45 4.95
CA THR A 263 -8.35 -5.55 3.48
C THR A 263 -8.51 -6.99 2.97
N THR A 264 -8.26 -8.00 3.80
CA THR A 264 -8.31 -9.42 3.38
C THR A 264 -9.71 -10.03 3.55
N SER A 265 -10.56 -9.36 4.33
CA SER A 265 -11.84 -9.90 4.72
C SER A 265 -12.91 -9.57 3.73
N VAL A 266 -13.29 -10.04 2.73
CA VAL A 266 -14.66 -10.18 2.21
C VAL A 266 -14.80 -10.31 0.70
N LEU A 267 -14.04 -9.56 -0.11
CA LEU A 267 -14.27 -9.62 -1.55
C LEU A 267 -13.10 -10.30 -2.29
N LYS A 268 -13.35 -11.46 -2.86
CA LYS A 268 -12.45 -12.01 -3.90
C LYS A 268 -12.41 -11.05 -5.08
N PRO A 269 -11.27 -10.89 -5.77
CA PRO A 269 -11.24 -10.14 -7.04
C PRO A 269 -12.34 -10.64 -7.98
N PHE A 270 -13.14 -9.72 -8.49
CA PHE A 270 -14.24 -10.04 -9.38
C PHE A 270 -14.26 -9.13 -10.60
N VAL A 271 -14.84 -9.66 -11.65
CA VAL A 271 -15.19 -8.95 -12.88
C VAL A 271 -16.67 -9.20 -13.10
N TRP A 272 -17.47 -8.17 -12.96
CA TRP A 272 -18.92 -8.25 -13.04
C TRP A 272 -19.42 -7.60 -14.34
N ARG A 273 -20.06 -8.38 -15.18
CA ARG A 273 -20.73 -7.86 -16.38
C ARG A 273 -22.11 -7.36 -16.00
N TRP A 274 -22.32 -6.08 -16.26
CA TRP A 274 -23.55 -5.42 -15.79
C TRP A 274 -24.81 -5.92 -16.47
N ASP A 275 -24.77 -6.17 -17.77
CA ASP A 275 -25.92 -6.61 -18.60
C ASP A 275 -26.42 -8.02 -18.27
N SER A 276 -25.52 -8.94 -18.01
CA SER A 276 -25.84 -10.35 -17.75
C SER A 276 -25.90 -10.70 -16.26
N ASN A 277 -25.53 -9.78 -15.39
CA ASN A 277 -25.34 -10.00 -13.95
C ASN A 277 -24.35 -11.13 -13.62
N GLU A 278 -23.54 -11.52 -14.59
CA GLU A 278 -22.55 -12.59 -14.47
C GLU A 278 -21.31 -12.07 -13.73
N GLY A 279 -20.88 -12.81 -12.71
CA GLY A 279 -19.70 -12.46 -11.91
C GLY A 279 -19.97 -11.41 -10.82
N ALA A 280 -21.22 -11.10 -10.51
CA ALA A 280 -21.57 -10.26 -9.36
C ALA A 280 -21.00 -10.87 -8.08
N ALA A 281 -20.44 -10.03 -7.20
CA ALA A 281 -19.99 -10.51 -5.90
C ALA A 281 -21.21 -10.89 -5.05
N ASP A 282 -21.17 -12.09 -4.48
CA ASP A 282 -22.25 -12.62 -3.68
C ASP A 282 -22.68 -11.65 -2.58
N TRP A 283 -24.00 -11.50 -2.45
CA TRP A 283 -24.63 -10.74 -1.38
C TRP A 283 -24.60 -11.56 -0.09
N MET A 284 -23.58 -11.33 0.74
CA MET A 284 -23.35 -12.13 1.95
C MET A 284 -24.03 -11.49 3.17
N GLU A 285 -25.36 -11.58 3.27
CA GLU A 285 -26.10 -11.07 4.44
C GLU A 285 -25.62 -11.67 5.77
N GLY A 286 -25.14 -12.92 5.76
CA GLY A 286 -24.57 -13.57 6.93
C GLY A 286 -23.19 -13.02 7.38
N ALA A 287 -22.56 -12.13 6.61
CA ALA A 287 -21.31 -11.49 6.97
C ALA A 287 -21.47 -10.11 7.64
N VAL A 288 -22.71 -9.66 7.86
CA VAL A 288 -23.01 -8.41 8.58
C VAL A 288 -22.55 -8.53 10.03
N ARG A 289 -21.78 -7.53 10.49
CA ARG A 289 -21.31 -7.39 11.87
C ARG A 289 -21.75 -6.04 12.41
N PRO A 290 -22.52 -5.95 13.49
CA PRO A 290 -23.03 -4.68 14.04
C PRO A 290 -21.92 -3.67 14.40
N ALA A 291 -20.71 -4.14 14.71
CA ALA A 291 -19.52 -3.34 14.93
C ALA A 291 -18.53 -3.40 13.75
N GLY A 292 -19.01 -3.80 12.57
CA GLY A 292 -18.19 -3.94 11.36
C GLY A 292 -17.74 -2.62 10.77
N SER A 293 -16.86 -2.69 9.83
CA SER A 293 -16.33 -1.53 9.12
C SER A 293 -17.43 -0.84 8.30
N ARG A 294 -17.57 0.47 8.47
CA ARG A 294 -18.51 1.29 7.69
C ARG A 294 -18.14 1.43 6.21
N THR A 295 -16.90 1.10 5.85
CA THR A 295 -16.36 1.27 4.49
C THR A 295 -15.92 -0.04 3.84
N THR A 296 -16.23 -1.18 4.45
CA THR A 296 -15.96 -2.50 3.89
C THR A 296 -17.24 -3.06 3.28
N PRO A 297 -17.35 -3.17 1.95
CA PRO A 297 -18.50 -3.78 1.32
C PRO A 297 -18.43 -5.31 1.49
N ILE A 298 -19.57 -5.92 1.70
CA ILE A 298 -19.73 -7.37 1.81
C ILE A 298 -20.63 -7.95 0.71
N GLY A 299 -21.09 -7.10 -0.20
CA GLY A 299 -21.84 -7.54 -1.36
C GLY A 299 -22.21 -6.39 -2.28
N PHE A 300 -22.33 -6.75 -3.56
CA PHE A 300 -22.81 -5.86 -4.60
C PHE A 300 -23.94 -6.56 -5.35
N ARG A 301 -24.96 -5.82 -5.72
CA ARG A 301 -25.99 -6.34 -6.59
C ARG A 301 -26.58 -5.27 -7.51
N HIS A 302 -27.10 -5.74 -8.58
CA HIS A 302 -27.92 -5.03 -9.55
C HIS A 302 -29.37 -5.02 -9.06
N ARG A 303 -29.86 -3.89 -8.59
CA ARG A 303 -31.25 -3.80 -8.13
C ARG A 303 -32.23 -3.66 -9.32
N ASP A 304 -31.85 -2.86 -10.27
CA ASP A 304 -32.49 -2.59 -11.54
C ASP A 304 -31.44 -2.08 -12.55
N PRO A 305 -31.72 -1.94 -13.86
CA PRO A 305 -30.74 -1.53 -14.87
C PRO A 305 -29.99 -0.23 -14.57
N ARG A 306 -30.42 0.56 -13.60
CA ARG A 306 -29.84 1.85 -13.26
C ARG A 306 -29.29 1.96 -11.87
N THR A 307 -29.48 0.93 -11.03
CA THR A 307 -29.15 1.02 -9.59
C THR A 307 -28.16 -0.04 -9.16
N LEU A 308 -26.96 0.41 -8.75
CA LEU A 308 -25.98 -0.39 -8.02
C LEU A 308 -26.28 -0.33 -6.53
N SER A 309 -26.56 -1.49 -5.91
CA SER A 309 -26.69 -1.61 -4.46
C SER A 309 -25.41 -2.16 -3.85
N VAL A 310 -24.97 -1.54 -2.75
CA VAL A 310 -23.81 -1.95 -1.95
C VAL A 310 -24.27 -2.27 -0.54
N LEU A 311 -23.94 -3.47 -0.05
CA LEU A 311 -24.13 -3.86 1.33
C LEU A 311 -22.80 -3.74 2.07
N TRP A 312 -22.79 -3.02 3.19
CA TRP A 312 -21.62 -2.79 4.01
C TRP A 312 -21.54 -3.75 5.20
N GLU A 313 -20.36 -3.96 5.73
CA GLU A 313 -20.13 -4.88 6.85
C GLU A 313 -20.88 -4.46 8.13
N ASP A 314 -21.12 -3.16 8.33
CA ASP A 314 -21.94 -2.61 9.42
C ASP A 314 -23.45 -2.84 9.24
N GLY A 315 -23.88 -3.50 8.14
CA GLY A 315 -25.26 -3.78 7.81
C GLY A 315 -25.98 -2.65 7.06
N HIS A 316 -25.31 -1.51 6.88
CA HIS A 316 -25.87 -0.42 6.07
C HIS A 316 -25.92 -0.79 4.60
N ARG A 317 -26.87 -0.21 3.88
CA ARG A 317 -27.03 -0.40 2.44
C ARG A 317 -27.17 0.94 1.76
N ASP A 318 -26.38 1.14 0.71
CA ASP A 318 -26.48 2.28 -0.18
C ASP A 318 -26.92 1.83 -1.58
N ASP A 319 -27.80 2.60 -2.21
CA ASP A 319 -28.26 2.43 -3.58
C ASP A 319 -27.77 3.64 -4.40
N PHE A 320 -27.05 3.39 -5.49
CA PHE A 320 -26.46 4.42 -6.35
C PHE A 320 -27.07 4.37 -7.74
N ASP A 321 -27.58 5.51 -8.24
CA ASP A 321 -27.87 5.68 -9.68
C ASP A 321 -26.56 5.65 -10.46
N VAL A 322 -26.51 4.86 -11.53
CA VAL A 322 -25.30 4.68 -12.35
C VAL A 322 -24.85 5.98 -13.01
N ARG A 323 -25.78 6.89 -13.31
CA ARG A 323 -25.44 8.20 -13.88
C ARG A 323 -24.75 9.09 -12.85
N ASP A 324 -25.19 9.05 -11.61
CA ASP A 324 -24.56 9.80 -10.50
C ASP A 324 -23.16 9.28 -10.22
N LEU A 325 -22.95 7.95 -10.27
CA LEU A 325 -21.62 7.36 -10.20
C LEU A 325 -20.73 7.85 -11.35
N ARG A 326 -21.24 7.87 -12.60
CA ARG A 326 -20.46 8.39 -13.74
C ARG A 326 -20.12 9.87 -13.58
N LEU A 327 -21.04 10.68 -13.09
CA LEU A 327 -20.83 12.10 -12.80
C LEU A 327 -19.88 12.36 -11.62
N ALA A 328 -19.79 11.44 -10.66
CA ALA A 328 -18.89 11.52 -9.51
C ALA A 328 -17.46 11.05 -9.81
N CYS A 329 -17.16 10.66 -11.06
CA CYS A 329 -15.83 10.22 -11.46
C CYS A 329 -14.76 11.27 -11.16
N ARG A 330 -13.64 10.84 -10.54
CA ARG A 330 -12.52 11.69 -10.11
C ARG A 330 -11.22 11.45 -10.88
N CYS A 331 -11.25 10.74 -12.01
CA CYS A 331 -10.05 10.52 -12.82
C CYS A 331 -9.54 11.82 -13.49
N ALA A 332 -8.31 11.79 -13.98
CA ALA A 332 -7.65 12.94 -14.62
C ALA A 332 -8.40 13.49 -15.85
N LEU A 333 -9.23 12.68 -16.51
CA LEU A 333 -10.09 13.12 -17.62
C LEU A 333 -11.35 13.85 -17.15
N CYS A 334 -11.76 13.65 -15.91
CA CYS A 334 -12.99 14.22 -15.35
C CYS A 334 -12.73 15.39 -14.39
N ILE A 335 -11.52 15.46 -13.79
CA ILE A 335 -11.12 16.52 -12.86
C ILE A 335 -9.70 16.96 -13.18
N GLU A 336 -9.48 18.27 -13.24
CA GLU A 336 -8.15 18.86 -13.41
C GLU A 336 -7.31 18.65 -12.14
N GLU A 337 -6.17 17.98 -12.26
CA GLU A 337 -5.34 17.56 -11.13
C GLU A 337 -4.81 18.73 -10.27
N MET A 338 -4.52 19.87 -10.89
CA MET A 338 -3.88 21.00 -10.21
C MET A 338 -4.87 21.88 -9.45
N SER A 339 -6.07 22.07 -9.97
CA SER A 339 -7.07 22.99 -9.42
C SER A 339 -8.26 22.30 -8.76
N GLY A 340 -8.43 20.98 -9.00
CA GLY A 340 -9.62 20.23 -8.60
C GLY A 340 -10.88 20.62 -9.38
N ARG A 341 -10.75 21.44 -10.45
CA ARG A 341 -11.86 21.89 -11.27
C ARG A 341 -12.45 20.71 -12.05
N LYS A 342 -13.78 20.61 -12.05
CA LYS A 342 -14.48 19.57 -12.81
C LYS A 342 -14.33 19.85 -14.31
N LEU A 343 -13.78 18.89 -15.05
CA LEU A 343 -13.62 18.93 -16.51
C LEU A 343 -14.80 18.26 -17.22
N LEU A 344 -15.40 17.26 -16.57
CA LEU A 344 -16.57 16.57 -17.10
C LEU A 344 -17.77 17.51 -17.11
N ASP A 345 -18.27 17.84 -18.31
CA ASP A 345 -19.55 18.53 -18.46
C ASP A 345 -20.71 17.53 -18.22
N PRO A 346 -21.57 17.75 -17.22
CA PRO A 346 -22.70 16.86 -16.93
C PRO A 346 -23.64 16.65 -18.11
N LYS A 347 -23.71 17.59 -19.06
CA LYS A 347 -24.54 17.50 -20.24
C LYS A 347 -24.02 16.49 -21.27
N THR A 348 -22.72 16.17 -21.23
CA THR A 348 -22.12 15.18 -22.14
C THR A 348 -22.37 13.75 -21.68
N VAL A 349 -22.74 13.55 -20.42
CA VAL A 349 -23.09 12.23 -19.90
C VAL A 349 -24.51 11.88 -20.35
N ARG A 350 -24.61 10.86 -21.20
CA ARG A 350 -25.86 10.41 -21.82
C ARG A 350 -26.89 9.98 -20.77
N PRO A 351 -28.21 10.18 -21.01
CA PRO A 351 -29.26 9.70 -20.12
C PRO A 351 -29.29 8.17 -19.97
N ASP A 352 -28.87 7.44 -21.00
CA ASP A 352 -28.77 5.97 -21.07
C ASP A 352 -27.39 5.45 -20.70
N ILE A 353 -26.59 6.24 -19.96
CA ILE A 353 -25.29 5.81 -19.46
C ILE A 353 -25.45 4.56 -18.58
N SER A 354 -24.62 3.56 -18.82
CA SER A 354 -24.63 2.31 -18.07
C SER A 354 -23.23 1.73 -18.00
N PRO A 355 -22.85 1.08 -16.90
CA PRO A 355 -21.63 0.27 -16.88
C PRO A 355 -21.76 -0.88 -17.90
N LEU A 356 -20.68 -1.18 -18.59
CA LEU A 356 -20.52 -2.44 -19.32
C LEU A 356 -19.96 -3.51 -18.37
N GLN A 357 -19.02 -3.09 -17.54
CA GLN A 357 -18.31 -3.95 -16.62
C GLN A 357 -17.92 -3.18 -15.37
N ILE A 358 -18.01 -3.86 -14.22
CA ILE A 358 -17.51 -3.39 -12.93
C ILE A 358 -16.44 -4.36 -12.47
N VAL A 359 -15.28 -3.85 -12.06
CA VAL A 359 -14.16 -4.66 -11.58
C VAL A 359 -13.78 -4.24 -10.16
N SER A 360 -13.38 -5.20 -9.35
CA SER A 360 -12.73 -4.89 -8.07
C SER A 360 -11.34 -4.32 -8.34
N VAL A 361 -11.04 -3.19 -7.74
CA VAL A 361 -9.70 -2.56 -7.77
C VAL A 361 -9.08 -2.75 -6.40
N GLY A 362 -8.18 -3.74 -6.30
CA GLY A 362 -7.70 -4.18 -4.99
C GLY A 362 -8.87 -4.50 -4.05
N ASN A 363 -8.71 -4.12 -2.78
CA ASN A 363 -9.74 -4.29 -1.75
C ASN A 363 -10.37 -2.96 -1.30
N TYR A 364 -10.19 -1.88 -2.09
CA TYR A 364 -10.54 -0.54 -1.65
C TYR A 364 -11.46 0.22 -2.60
N ALA A 365 -11.69 -0.28 -3.83
CA ALA A 365 -12.44 0.46 -4.83
C ALA A 365 -13.11 -0.43 -5.88
N LEU A 366 -14.03 0.18 -6.65
CA LEU A 366 -14.58 -0.34 -7.89
C LEU A 366 -14.05 0.47 -9.08
N GLY A 367 -13.64 -0.23 -10.13
CA GLY A 367 -13.41 0.33 -11.46
C GLY A 367 -14.62 0.11 -12.35
N PHE A 368 -14.94 1.07 -13.19
CA PHE A 368 -16.08 1.02 -14.09
C PHE A 368 -15.63 1.20 -15.54
N GLU A 369 -16.09 0.32 -16.41
CA GLU A 369 -16.07 0.51 -17.84
C GLU A 369 -17.48 0.89 -18.30
N TRP A 370 -17.61 2.06 -18.92
CA TRP A 370 -18.91 2.64 -19.27
C TRP A 370 -19.20 2.54 -20.76
N ASN A 371 -20.49 2.54 -21.13
CA ASN A 371 -20.95 2.52 -22.52
C ASN A 371 -20.66 3.82 -23.31
N ASP A 372 -20.13 4.86 -22.67
CA ASP A 372 -19.61 6.07 -23.31
C ASP A 372 -18.11 5.98 -23.65
N GLY A 373 -17.51 4.80 -23.44
CA GLY A 373 -16.08 4.54 -23.68
C GLY A 373 -15.15 4.97 -22.55
N HIS A 374 -15.69 5.51 -21.44
CA HIS A 374 -14.90 5.89 -20.29
C HIS A 374 -14.56 4.65 -19.42
N SER A 375 -13.27 4.42 -19.15
CA SER A 375 -12.80 3.23 -18.41
C SER A 375 -11.77 3.53 -17.32
N THR A 376 -11.42 4.79 -17.10
CA THR A 376 -10.37 5.19 -16.13
C THR A 376 -10.91 5.59 -14.76
N GLY A 377 -12.23 5.52 -14.56
CA GLY A 377 -12.89 5.92 -13.32
C GLY A 377 -12.78 4.87 -12.22
N ILE A 378 -12.30 5.30 -11.05
CA ILE A 378 -12.23 4.47 -9.85
C ILE A 378 -13.02 5.15 -8.74
N HIS A 379 -13.87 4.38 -8.07
CA HIS A 379 -14.65 4.81 -6.91
C HIS A 379 -14.18 4.03 -5.68
N SER A 380 -13.48 4.71 -4.76
CA SER A 380 -13.07 4.08 -3.51
C SER A 380 -14.30 3.74 -2.65
N PHE A 381 -14.25 2.66 -1.90
CA PHE A 381 -15.34 2.27 -1.00
C PHE A 381 -15.67 3.37 0.03
N LYS A 382 -14.65 4.06 0.54
CA LYS A 382 -14.85 5.24 1.39
C LYS A 382 -15.57 6.37 0.66
N GLY A 383 -15.24 6.60 -0.62
CA GLY A 383 -15.91 7.60 -1.45
C GLY A 383 -17.37 7.24 -1.74
N LEU A 384 -17.66 5.97 -2.04
CA LEU A 384 -19.01 5.47 -2.22
C LEU A 384 -19.83 5.62 -0.94
N ARG A 385 -19.28 5.24 0.22
CA ARG A 385 -19.98 5.40 1.50
C ARG A 385 -20.32 6.86 1.81
N ALA A 386 -19.36 7.79 1.62
CA ALA A 386 -19.58 9.21 1.82
C ALA A 386 -20.64 9.78 0.84
N MET A 387 -20.68 9.26 -0.39
CA MET A 387 -21.69 9.63 -1.39
C MET A 387 -23.09 9.17 -0.97
N GLY A 388 -23.24 7.93 -0.47
CA GLY A 388 -24.50 7.40 0.06
C GLY A 388 -24.99 8.20 1.26
N GLU A 389 -24.13 8.51 2.22
CA GLU A 389 -24.47 9.34 3.39
C GLU A 389 -24.94 10.74 3.00
N SER A 390 -24.30 11.36 1.99
CA SER A 390 -24.71 12.68 1.48
C SER A 390 -26.07 12.66 0.79
N ALA A 391 -26.35 11.61 0.02
CA ALA A 391 -27.66 11.43 -0.63
C ALA A 391 -28.78 11.20 0.39
N ALA A 392 -28.52 10.42 1.44
CA ALA A 392 -29.47 10.20 2.52
C ALA A 392 -29.77 11.47 3.31
N ALA A 393 -28.76 12.33 3.56
CA ALA A 393 -28.95 13.61 4.24
C ALA A 393 -29.83 14.58 3.42
N MET A 394 -29.64 14.64 2.10
CA MET A 394 -30.45 15.50 1.22
C MET A 394 -31.92 15.04 1.14
N SER A 395 -32.18 13.74 1.23
CA SER A 395 -33.56 13.22 1.20
C SER A 395 -34.34 13.45 2.51
N VAL A 396 -33.68 13.81 3.60
CA VAL A 396 -34.28 14.13 4.92
C VAL A 396 -34.64 15.62 5.04
N GLU A 397 -33.98 16.50 4.29
CA GLU A 397 -34.27 17.94 4.27
C GLU A 397 -35.44 18.33 3.33
N ASP A 398 -35.86 17.42 2.45
CA ASP A 398 -36.97 17.62 1.51
C ASP A 398 -38.33 17.05 2.00
N VAL A 399 -38.43 16.61 3.28
CA VAL A 399 -39.65 16.16 3.96
C VAL A 399 -39.98 17.10 5.12
#